data_cb8d685bc95dc7c739754b0307299445
#
_entry.id   cb8d685bc95dc7c739754b0307299445
#
_cell.length_a   1.000
_cell.length_b   1.000
_cell.length_c   1.000
_cell.angle_alpha   90.00
_cell.angle_beta   90.00
_cell.angle_gamma   90.00
#
_symmetry.space_group_name_H-M   'P 1'
#
loop_
_entity.id
_entity.type
_entity.pdbx_description
1 polymer ?
#
loop_
_entity_poly.entity_id
_entity_poly.type
_entity_poly.pdbx_seq_one_letter_code
_entity_poly.pdbx_strand_id
1 'polypeptide(L)'
;MKDNESKAIKRSQKDYNMAFKLAVISRVEKGEMTYRQAQSVYGIQGRSTVLVWLRKFGNLDWSKPNLLFMSKSKETPAQIIKRLEKELADEKLRNKILNTMIDISDSQYGTQIRKKFFSQTIFRLREGAGISLSKSCRLFGMSRQAIYQEQKRIVNRESELLKVKHLVLSLRLEMPRIGTRKLYYLLSKQFDQQGVKIGRDALFDYLRREKLLVKPMKSYTKTTYSKHWLHKYENLLKECELNRPEQVYVSDITYIKSHQKTHYLSLVTDAYSRKIMGYKLSDDISSENMVQALKMAVENRKSTLPLIHHSDRGLQYCSKIYQEVLAKNGITPSMTDGYDCYQNALAERINGILKNEFLIYKCKDGQTLEKLLKTAIETYNNKRPHLSLKMKTPNFIHEKNQPGNLTG
;
A
#
# COMPACT_ATOMS: atom_id res chain seq x y z
N MET A 1 -50.65 -63.98 39.39
CA MET A 1 -49.61 -64.66 38.60
C MET A 1 -48.29 -64.12 39.09
N LYS A 2 -47.48 -64.98 39.74
CA LYS A 2 -46.19 -64.60 40.30
C LYS A 2 -45.12 -64.69 39.21
N ASP A 3 -44.47 -63.57 38.93
CA ASP A 3 -43.36 -63.53 38.01
C ASP A 3 -42.17 -64.33 38.59
N ASN A 4 -41.77 -65.36 37.84
CA ASN A 4 -40.57 -66.12 38.16
C ASN A 4 -39.34 -65.32 37.75
N GLU A 5 -38.77 -64.56 38.66
CA GLU A 5 -37.39 -64.09 38.51
C GLU A 5 -36.45 -65.32 38.49
N SER A 6 -35.89 -65.64 37.34
CA SER A 6 -34.84 -66.63 37.20
C SER A 6 -33.60 -66.16 37.96
N LYS A 7 -33.42 -66.66 39.19
CA LYS A 7 -32.18 -66.45 39.97
C LYS A 7 -30.99 -67.00 39.18
N ALA A 8 -30.14 -66.13 38.70
CA ALA A 8 -28.90 -66.46 38.02
C ALA A 8 -28.08 -67.41 38.93
N ILE A 9 -27.76 -68.60 38.42
CA ILE A 9 -26.96 -69.61 39.12
C ILE A 9 -25.58 -69.04 39.38
N LYS A 10 -25.19 -68.89 40.65
CA LYS A 10 -23.84 -68.40 41.03
C LYS A 10 -22.83 -69.50 40.79
N ARG A 11 -21.91 -69.29 39.83
CA ARG A 11 -20.82 -70.23 39.44
C ARG A 11 -19.52 -69.87 40.18
N SER A 12 -18.72 -70.90 40.57
CA SER A 12 -17.41 -70.72 41.20
C SER A 12 -16.32 -70.40 40.13
N GLN A 13 -15.14 -69.86 40.55
CA GLN A 13 -14.04 -69.57 39.65
C GLN A 13 -13.54 -70.81 38.84
N LYS A 14 -13.70 -71.98 39.35
CA LYS A 14 -13.30 -73.27 38.70
C LYS A 14 -14.26 -73.67 37.57
N ASP A 15 -15.45 -73.10 37.53
CA ASP A 15 -16.51 -73.47 36.58
C ASP A 15 -16.41 -72.72 35.25
N TYR A 16 -15.47 -71.78 35.07
CA TYR A 16 -15.32 -71.03 33.84
C TYR A 16 -14.23 -71.64 32.93
N ASN A 17 -14.62 -72.10 31.77
CA ASN A 17 -13.68 -72.59 30.76
C ASN A 17 -12.90 -71.43 30.11
N MET A 18 -11.79 -71.75 29.47
CA MET A 18 -10.89 -70.75 28.86
C MET A 18 -11.57 -69.93 27.74
N ALA A 19 -12.40 -70.59 26.90
CA ALA A 19 -13.12 -69.94 25.82
C ALA A 19 -14.08 -68.86 26.34
N PHE A 20 -14.81 -69.13 27.43
CA PHE A 20 -15.69 -68.18 28.08
C PHE A 20 -14.89 -66.98 28.66
N LYS A 21 -13.75 -67.25 29.33
CA LYS A 21 -12.89 -66.20 29.85
C LYS A 21 -12.41 -65.25 28.72
N LEU A 22 -11.92 -65.78 27.60
CA LEU A 22 -11.47 -65.03 26.47
C LEU A 22 -12.60 -64.24 25.78
N ALA A 23 -13.81 -64.82 25.70
CA ALA A 23 -14.97 -64.13 25.14
C ALA A 23 -15.36 -62.88 25.97
N VAL A 24 -15.34 -63.04 27.32
CA VAL A 24 -15.61 -61.92 28.25
C VAL A 24 -14.53 -60.83 28.14
N ILE A 25 -13.25 -61.24 28.10
CA ILE A 25 -12.11 -60.34 27.93
C ILE A 25 -12.24 -59.53 26.62
N SER A 26 -12.48 -60.21 25.51
CA SER A 26 -12.63 -59.56 24.19
C SER A 26 -13.74 -58.51 24.17
N ARG A 27 -14.88 -58.77 24.81
CA ARG A 27 -15.98 -57.76 24.91
C ARG A 27 -15.62 -56.57 25.79
N VAL A 28 -14.86 -56.78 26.84
CA VAL A 28 -14.40 -55.69 27.69
C VAL A 28 -13.32 -54.88 27.02
N GLU A 29 -12.37 -55.50 26.30
CA GLU A 29 -11.31 -54.80 25.58
C GLU A 29 -11.80 -54.06 24.36
N LYS A 30 -12.86 -54.56 23.70
CA LYS A 30 -13.56 -53.84 22.58
C LYS A 30 -14.40 -52.65 23.11
N GLY A 31 -14.52 -52.46 24.43
CA GLY A 31 -15.30 -51.37 25.00
C GLY A 31 -16.83 -51.59 24.99
N GLU A 32 -17.31 -52.83 24.65
CA GLU A 32 -18.74 -53.16 24.62
C GLU A 32 -19.36 -53.09 26.03
N MET A 33 -18.60 -53.40 27.07
CA MET A 33 -19.01 -53.33 28.49
C MET A 33 -17.81 -53.13 29.39
N THR A 34 -18.05 -52.60 30.59
CA THR A 34 -17.02 -52.52 31.63
C THR A 34 -16.85 -53.86 32.33
N TYR A 35 -15.70 -54.11 32.94
CA TYR A 35 -15.46 -55.36 33.69
C TYR A 35 -16.47 -55.59 34.83
N ARG A 36 -17.03 -54.51 35.42
CA ARG A 36 -18.10 -54.58 36.43
C ARG A 36 -19.44 -54.97 35.81
N GLN A 37 -19.76 -54.44 34.62
CA GLN A 37 -20.96 -54.84 33.90
C GLN A 37 -20.87 -56.27 33.42
N ALA A 38 -19.72 -56.73 32.95
CA ALA A 38 -19.47 -58.14 32.60
C ALA A 38 -19.69 -59.05 33.77
N GLN A 39 -19.25 -58.70 34.98
CA GLN A 39 -19.52 -59.47 36.20
C GLN A 39 -21.01 -59.65 36.47
N SER A 40 -21.76 -58.53 36.37
CA SER A 40 -23.21 -58.55 36.62
C SER A 40 -23.97 -59.37 35.57
N VAL A 41 -23.69 -59.10 34.29
CA VAL A 41 -24.38 -59.72 33.13
C VAL A 41 -24.17 -61.24 33.10
N TYR A 42 -22.93 -61.70 33.38
CA TYR A 42 -22.59 -63.13 33.30
C TYR A 42 -22.65 -63.84 34.65
N GLY A 43 -23.10 -63.18 35.72
CA GLY A 43 -23.23 -63.77 37.06
C GLY A 43 -21.89 -64.25 37.64
N ILE A 44 -20.75 -63.57 37.30
CA ILE A 44 -19.42 -64.01 37.71
C ILE A 44 -19.20 -63.61 39.17
N GLN A 45 -18.88 -64.61 39.97
CA GLN A 45 -18.60 -64.39 41.41
C GLN A 45 -17.18 -63.81 41.63
N GLY A 46 -17.05 -63.04 42.68
CA GLY A 46 -15.79 -62.42 43.08
C GLY A 46 -15.52 -61.07 42.44
N ARG A 47 -15.35 -60.06 43.30
CA ARG A 47 -15.28 -58.63 42.92
C ARG A 47 -14.18 -58.27 41.95
N SER A 48 -13.14 -59.07 41.82
CA SER A 48 -11.98 -58.82 40.94
C SER A 48 -11.78 -59.90 39.88
N THR A 49 -12.66 -60.92 39.79
CA THR A 49 -12.45 -62.08 38.90
C THR A 49 -12.24 -61.72 37.46
N VAL A 50 -13.07 -60.85 36.89
CA VAL A 50 -12.90 -60.40 35.49
C VAL A 50 -11.64 -59.53 35.33
N LEU A 51 -11.28 -58.74 36.30
CA LEU A 51 -10.07 -57.93 36.30
C LEU A 51 -8.79 -58.81 36.34
N VAL A 52 -8.82 -59.91 37.11
CA VAL A 52 -7.74 -60.90 37.12
C VAL A 52 -7.61 -61.60 35.77
N TRP A 53 -8.71 -61.91 35.10
CA TRP A 53 -8.69 -62.47 33.76
C TRP A 53 -8.11 -61.51 32.76
N LEU A 54 -8.51 -60.21 32.78
CA LEU A 54 -7.98 -59.14 31.95
C LEU A 54 -6.47 -58.99 32.12
N ARG A 55 -5.97 -59.02 33.36
CA ARG A 55 -4.53 -58.94 33.66
C ARG A 55 -3.74 -60.16 33.18
N LYS A 56 -4.35 -61.34 33.21
CA LYS A 56 -3.67 -62.60 32.89
C LYS A 56 -3.77 -62.98 31.45
N PHE A 57 -4.84 -62.63 30.75
CA PHE A 57 -5.16 -63.10 29.41
C PHE A 57 -5.60 -61.99 28.45
N GLY A 58 -5.68 -60.72 28.90
CA GLY A 58 -6.00 -59.59 28.04
C GLY A 58 -4.81 -59.12 27.22
N ASN A 59 -5.10 -58.44 26.11
CA ASN A 59 -4.10 -57.85 25.23
C ASN A 59 -3.69 -56.44 25.66
N LEU A 60 -4.46 -55.78 26.52
CA LEU A 60 -4.19 -54.44 27.06
C LEU A 60 -3.54 -54.49 28.44
N ASP A 61 -2.76 -53.48 28.84
CA ASP A 61 -2.15 -53.38 30.14
C ASP A 61 -3.19 -52.99 31.22
N TRP A 62 -3.63 -54.00 31.98
CA TRP A 62 -4.55 -53.89 33.10
C TRP A 62 -3.85 -53.83 34.44
N SER A 63 -2.54 -53.68 34.50
CA SER A 63 -1.73 -53.68 35.73
C SER A 63 -1.90 -52.36 36.53
N LYS A 64 -2.23 -51.28 35.89
CA LYS A 64 -2.54 -49.98 36.52
C LYS A 64 -4.04 -49.69 36.41
N PRO A 65 -4.68 -49.05 37.44
CA PRO A 65 -6.02 -48.52 37.22
C PRO A 65 -5.99 -47.53 36.07
N ASN A 66 -6.64 -47.91 34.94
CA ASN A 66 -6.58 -47.15 33.70
C ASN A 66 -7.40 -45.87 33.86
N LEU A 67 -6.76 -44.76 34.28
CA LEU A 67 -7.35 -43.43 34.38
C LEU A 67 -7.91 -42.96 33.03
N LEU A 68 -7.44 -43.54 31.92
CA LEU A 68 -7.90 -43.22 30.55
C LEU A 68 -9.35 -43.66 30.26
N PHE A 69 -9.89 -44.67 30.97
CA PHE A 69 -11.29 -45.08 30.86
C PHE A 69 -12.24 -44.33 31.82
N MET A 70 -11.72 -43.50 32.73
CA MET A 70 -12.55 -42.74 33.68
C MET A 70 -12.86 -41.31 33.19
N SER A 71 -12.27 -40.81 32.09
CA SER A 71 -12.45 -39.43 31.66
C SER A 71 -13.27 -39.26 30.35
N LYS A 72 -13.89 -40.24 29.79
CA LYS A 72 -14.87 -40.05 28.71
C LYS A 72 -16.28 -40.14 29.28
N SER A 73 -16.83 -38.94 29.47
CA SER A 73 -18.22 -38.56 29.68
C SER A 73 -19.16 -39.66 30.21
N LYS A 74 -19.60 -39.45 31.42
CA LYS A 74 -20.79 -40.10 31.99
C LYS A 74 -22.08 -39.75 31.25
N GLU A 75 -21.98 -39.17 30.04
CA GLU A 75 -23.12 -38.75 29.24
C GLU A 75 -23.82 -39.98 28.68
N THR A 76 -25.08 -40.10 28.90
CA THR A 76 -25.95 -41.06 28.23
C THR A 76 -26.13 -40.66 26.78
N PRO A 77 -26.46 -41.56 25.82
CA PRO A 77 -26.77 -41.19 24.43
C PRO A 77 -27.77 -40.04 24.32
N ALA A 78 -28.77 -39.99 25.21
CA ALA A 78 -29.75 -38.90 25.26
C ALA A 78 -29.12 -37.53 25.64
N GLN A 79 -28.16 -37.54 26.60
CA GLN A 79 -27.42 -36.33 26.98
C GLN A 79 -26.49 -35.84 25.85
N ILE A 80 -25.85 -36.77 25.12
CA ILE A 80 -25.03 -36.43 23.93
C ILE A 80 -25.91 -35.83 22.85
N ILE A 81 -27.07 -36.40 22.55
CA ILE A 81 -28.03 -35.85 21.60
C ILE A 81 -28.43 -34.44 21.99
N LYS A 82 -28.85 -34.22 23.24
CA LYS A 82 -29.26 -32.91 23.76
C LYS A 82 -28.12 -31.87 23.67
N ARG A 83 -26.85 -32.26 23.95
CA ARG A 83 -25.69 -31.39 23.79
C ARG A 83 -25.44 -31.02 22.32
N LEU A 84 -25.48 -32.02 21.43
CA LEU A 84 -25.30 -31.80 19.98
C LEU A 84 -26.43 -30.95 19.40
N GLU A 85 -27.67 -31.13 19.85
CA GLU A 85 -28.80 -30.29 19.45
C GLU A 85 -28.62 -28.85 19.89
N LYS A 86 -28.12 -28.62 21.13
CA LYS A 86 -27.79 -27.29 21.62
C LYS A 86 -26.64 -26.66 20.80
N GLU A 87 -25.54 -27.38 20.58
CA GLU A 87 -24.43 -26.92 19.74
C GLU A 87 -24.90 -26.57 18.31
N LEU A 88 -25.77 -27.38 17.73
CA LEU A 88 -26.35 -27.11 16.41
C LEU A 88 -27.25 -25.87 16.42
N ALA A 89 -28.04 -25.66 17.50
CA ALA A 89 -28.87 -24.47 17.67
C ALA A 89 -28.00 -23.21 17.80
N ASP A 90 -26.93 -23.27 18.60
CA ASP A 90 -25.98 -22.18 18.79
C ASP A 90 -25.25 -21.83 17.46
N GLU A 91 -24.82 -22.82 16.68
CA GLU A 91 -24.20 -22.60 15.37
C GLU A 91 -25.22 -22.04 14.34
N LYS A 92 -26.47 -22.49 14.34
CA LYS A 92 -27.52 -21.91 13.51
C LYS A 92 -27.77 -20.46 13.88
N LEU A 93 -27.81 -20.12 15.16
CA LEU A 93 -27.96 -18.74 15.64
C LEU A 93 -26.76 -17.87 15.22
N ARG A 94 -25.51 -18.38 15.41
CA ARG A 94 -24.29 -17.70 14.97
C ARG A 94 -24.32 -17.40 13.48
N ASN A 95 -24.67 -18.39 12.65
CA ASN A 95 -24.80 -18.21 11.20
C ASN A 95 -25.87 -17.19 10.83
N LYS A 96 -27.02 -17.18 11.54
CA LYS A 96 -28.07 -16.20 11.35
C LYS A 96 -27.61 -14.78 11.65
N ILE A 97 -26.89 -14.59 12.77
CA ILE A 97 -26.30 -13.29 13.16
C ILE A 97 -25.32 -12.82 12.10
N LEU A 98 -24.35 -13.66 11.67
CA LEU A 98 -23.37 -13.32 10.65
C LEU A 98 -24.01 -12.94 9.33
N ASN A 99 -25.05 -13.69 8.90
CA ASN A 99 -25.80 -13.38 7.69
C ASN A 99 -26.53 -12.03 7.79
N THR A 100 -27.15 -11.75 8.94
CA THR A 100 -27.81 -10.46 9.17
C THR A 100 -26.82 -9.29 9.19
N MET A 101 -25.63 -9.48 9.77
CA MET A 101 -24.56 -8.46 9.71
C MET A 101 -24.14 -8.16 8.27
N ILE A 102 -24.01 -9.19 7.44
CA ILE A 102 -23.72 -9.02 6.00
C ILE A 102 -24.84 -8.26 5.29
N ASP A 103 -26.10 -8.61 5.56
CA ASP A 103 -27.26 -7.95 4.95
C ASP A 103 -27.36 -6.46 5.34
N ILE A 104 -27.07 -6.14 6.60
CA ILE A 104 -26.99 -4.76 7.08
C ILE A 104 -25.86 -4.00 6.36
N SER A 105 -24.67 -4.60 6.27
CA SER A 105 -23.55 -4.00 5.56
C SER A 105 -23.86 -3.78 4.07
N ASP A 106 -24.47 -4.75 3.41
CA ASP A 106 -24.86 -4.64 2.01
C ASP A 106 -25.89 -3.52 1.80
N SER A 107 -26.85 -3.39 2.72
CA SER A 107 -27.87 -2.34 2.69
C SER A 107 -27.29 -0.94 2.94
N GLN A 108 -26.42 -0.79 3.95
CA GLN A 108 -25.85 0.52 4.32
C GLN A 108 -24.82 1.05 3.32
N TYR A 109 -24.03 0.16 2.71
CA TYR A 109 -22.91 0.55 1.84
C TYR A 109 -23.16 0.24 0.36
N GLY A 110 -24.36 -0.25 -0.02
CA GLY A 110 -24.67 -0.64 -1.40
C GLY A 110 -23.75 -1.74 -1.95
N THR A 111 -23.23 -2.60 -1.07
CA THR A 111 -22.30 -3.67 -1.42
C THR A 111 -23.08 -4.96 -1.76
N GLN A 112 -22.40 -5.91 -2.39
CA GLN A 112 -22.89 -7.27 -2.60
C GLN A 112 -21.84 -8.26 -2.12
N ILE A 113 -21.54 -8.25 -0.81
CA ILE A 113 -20.45 -8.98 -0.20
C ILE A 113 -20.50 -10.46 -0.54
N ARG A 114 -21.69 -11.08 -0.41
CA ARG A 114 -21.88 -12.50 -0.71
C ARG A 114 -21.45 -12.84 -2.13
N LYS A 115 -21.93 -12.07 -3.13
CA LYS A 115 -21.59 -12.32 -4.54
C LYS A 115 -20.13 -11.99 -4.84
N LYS A 116 -19.66 -10.86 -4.32
CA LYS A 116 -18.33 -10.32 -4.62
C LYS A 116 -17.18 -11.19 -4.10
N PHE A 117 -17.34 -11.76 -2.90
CA PHE A 117 -16.24 -12.51 -2.24
C PHE A 117 -16.44 -14.02 -2.24
N PHE A 118 -17.59 -14.52 -2.74
CA PHE A 118 -17.89 -15.94 -2.69
C PHE A 118 -16.83 -16.79 -3.38
N SER A 119 -16.46 -16.46 -4.60
CA SER A 119 -15.45 -17.21 -5.36
C SER A 119 -14.11 -17.27 -4.63
N GLN A 120 -13.63 -16.13 -4.12
CA GLN A 120 -12.37 -16.04 -3.38
C GLN A 120 -12.41 -16.87 -2.08
N THR A 121 -13.53 -16.81 -1.37
CA THR A 121 -13.73 -17.57 -0.13
C THR A 121 -13.68 -19.06 -0.39
N ILE A 122 -14.37 -19.54 -1.44
CA ILE A 122 -14.42 -20.95 -1.78
C ILE A 122 -13.02 -21.46 -2.19
N PHE A 123 -12.27 -20.72 -3.00
CA PHE A 123 -10.91 -21.12 -3.36
C PHE A 123 -9.99 -21.21 -2.14
N ARG A 124 -10.02 -20.20 -1.27
CA ARG A 124 -9.23 -20.22 -0.03
C ARG A 124 -9.56 -21.39 0.89
N LEU A 125 -10.85 -21.68 1.07
CA LEU A 125 -11.29 -22.80 1.91
C LEU A 125 -11.03 -24.16 1.25
N ARG A 126 -11.02 -24.22 -0.07
CA ARG A 126 -10.67 -25.45 -0.79
C ARG A 126 -9.20 -25.82 -0.62
N GLU A 127 -8.30 -24.83 -0.70
CA GLU A 127 -6.87 -25.02 -0.47
C GLU A 127 -6.56 -25.38 0.99
N GLY A 128 -7.22 -24.73 1.96
CA GLY A 128 -6.93 -24.92 3.38
C GLY A 128 -7.71 -26.07 4.05
N ALA A 129 -8.95 -26.33 3.64
CA ALA A 129 -9.88 -27.27 4.32
C ALA A 129 -10.46 -28.34 3.40
N GLY A 130 -10.04 -28.42 2.13
CA GLY A 130 -10.47 -29.47 1.20
C GLY A 130 -11.97 -29.45 0.83
N ILE A 131 -12.63 -28.29 0.90
CA ILE A 131 -14.09 -28.16 0.70
C ILE A 131 -14.46 -28.47 -0.76
N SER A 132 -15.52 -29.29 -0.95
CA SER A 132 -16.05 -29.59 -2.27
C SER A 132 -16.72 -28.38 -2.92
N LEU A 133 -16.25 -28.00 -4.11
CA LEU A 133 -16.83 -26.89 -4.89
C LEU A 133 -18.32 -27.15 -5.20
N SER A 134 -18.69 -28.37 -5.57
CA SER A 134 -20.08 -28.73 -5.89
C SER A 134 -21.02 -28.56 -4.68
N LYS A 135 -20.56 -28.99 -3.48
CA LYS A 135 -21.31 -28.82 -2.24
C LYS A 135 -21.48 -27.35 -1.89
N SER A 136 -20.44 -26.55 -2.01
CA SER A 136 -20.47 -25.10 -1.74
C SER A 136 -21.39 -24.36 -2.70
N CYS A 137 -21.32 -24.65 -4.00
CA CYS A 137 -22.19 -24.07 -5.01
C CYS A 137 -23.66 -24.36 -4.74
N ARG A 138 -23.99 -25.61 -4.38
CA ARG A 138 -25.38 -26.01 -4.06
C ARG A 138 -25.89 -25.28 -2.81
N LEU A 139 -25.09 -25.13 -1.77
CA LEU A 139 -25.46 -24.46 -0.52
C LEU A 139 -25.78 -22.96 -0.72
N PHE A 140 -25.10 -22.31 -1.64
CA PHE A 140 -25.23 -20.86 -1.88
C PHE A 140 -25.98 -20.51 -3.17
N GLY A 141 -26.53 -21.48 -3.88
CA GLY A 141 -27.27 -21.22 -5.10
C GLY A 141 -26.44 -20.66 -6.26
N MET A 142 -25.13 -20.94 -6.28
CA MET A 142 -24.19 -20.43 -7.28
C MET A 142 -23.82 -21.52 -8.29
N SER A 143 -23.64 -21.16 -9.57
CA SER A 143 -23.17 -22.11 -10.55
C SER A 143 -21.65 -22.28 -10.49
N ARG A 144 -21.15 -23.50 -10.70
CA ARG A 144 -19.70 -23.76 -10.80
C ARG A 144 -19.05 -22.94 -11.91
N GLN A 145 -19.74 -22.79 -13.03
CA GLN A 145 -19.28 -22.03 -14.18
C GLN A 145 -19.06 -20.56 -13.83
N ALA A 146 -19.97 -19.94 -13.06
CA ALA A 146 -19.82 -18.55 -12.61
C ALA A 146 -18.55 -18.37 -11.76
N ILE A 147 -18.23 -19.34 -10.89
CA ILE A 147 -17.00 -19.31 -10.06
C ILE A 147 -15.74 -19.38 -10.92
N TYR A 148 -15.69 -20.30 -11.89
CA TYR A 148 -14.54 -20.41 -12.79
C TYR A 148 -14.38 -19.19 -13.69
N GLN A 149 -15.49 -18.62 -14.18
CA GLN A 149 -15.45 -17.38 -14.96
C GLN A 149 -14.91 -16.21 -14.12
N GLU A 150 -15.37 -16.10 -12.89
CA GLU A 150 -14.88 -15.04 -11.97
C GLU A 150 -13.40 -15.23 -11.65
N GLN A 151 -12.94 -16.45 -11.40
CA GLN A 151 -11.52 -16.72 -11.21
C GLN A 151 -10.70 -16.33 -12.44
N LYS A 152 -11.15 -16.67 -13.64
CA LYS A 152 -10.49 -16.28 -14.88
C LYS A 152 -10.40 -14.77 -15.02
N ARG A 153 -11.48 -14.04 -14.64
CA ARG A 153 -11.48 -12.56 -14.63
C ARG A 153 -10.46 -12.02 -13.64
N ILE A 154 -10.39 -12.60 -12.43
CA ILE A 154 -9.42 -12.16 -11.39
C ILE A 154 -7.99 -12.38 -11.90
N VAL A 155 -7.65 -13.55 -12.41
CA VAL A 155 -6.31 -13.87 -12.93
C VAL A 155 -5.93 -12.96 -14.09
N ASN A 156 -6.85 -12.74 -15.05
CA ASN A 156 -6.61 -11.82 -16.16
C ASN A 156 -6.38 -10.39 -15.65
N ARG A 157 -7.20 -9.94 -14.69
CA ARG A 157 -7.06 -8.60 -14.11
C ARG A 157 -5.75 -8.43 -13.34
N GLU A 158 -5.30 -9.42 -12.62
CA GLU A 158 -4.00 -9.41 -11.94
C GLU A 158 -2.84 -9.34 -12.93
N SER A 159 -2.92 -10.09 -14.03
CA SER A 159 -1.93 -10.02 -15.12
C SER A 159 -1.88 -8.63 -15.75
N GLU A 160 -3.03 -7.98 -16.02
CA GLU A 160 -3.08 -6.60 -16.51
C GLU A 160 -2.46 -5.62 -15.50
N LEU A 161 -2.80 -5.76 -14.21
CA LEU A 161 -2.28 -4.90 -13.16
C LEU A 161 -0.77 -5.07 -12.96
N LEU A 162 -0.23 -6.25 -13.20
CA LEU A 162 1.22 -6.48 -13.17
C LEU A 162 1.92 -5.66 -14.28
N LYS A 163 1.34 -5.58 -15.50
CA LYS A 163 1.85 -4.72 -16.57
C LYS A 163 1.83 -3.25 -16.15
N VAL A 164 0.73 -2.80 -15.50
CA VAL A 164 0.63 -1.44 -14.95
C VAL A 164 1.75 -1.18 -13.95
N LYS A 165 2.03 -2.12 -13.04
CA LYS A 165 3.12 -2.01 -12.06
C LYS A 165 4.47 -1.81 -12.73
N HIS A 166 4.75 -2.59 -13.75
CA HIS A 166 6.00 -2.51 -14.52
C HIS A 166 6.17 -1.13 -15.16
N LEU A 167 5.14 -0.61 -15.85
CA LEU A 167 5.17 0.70 -16.48
C LEU A 167 5.35 1.83 -15.46
N VAL A 168 4.67 1.75 -14.32
CA VAL A 168 4.81 2.73 -13.23
C VAL A 168 6.22 2.72 -12.66
N LEU A 169 6.79 1.54 -12.40
CA LEU A 169 8.15 1.41 -11.87
C LEU A 169 9.20 1.92 -12.86
N SER A 170 9.07 1.59 -14.15
CA SER A 170 9.97 2.10 -15.21
C SER A 170 9.97 3.62 -15.27
N LEU A 171 8.80 4.26 -15.24
CA LEU A 171 8.72 5.73 -15.25
C LEU A 171 9.30 6.35 -13.97
N ARG A 172 9.19 5.66 -12.85
CA ARG A 172 9.76 6.11 -11.56
C ARG A 172 11.28 5.98 -11.46
N LEU A 173 11.92 5.27 -12.35
CA LEU A 173 13.40 5.33 -12.46
C LEU A 173 13.87 6.74 -12.86
N GLU A 174 13.11 7.44 -13.72
CA GLU A 174 13.42 8.81 -14.12
C GLU A 174 12.82 9.86 -13.17
N MET A 175 11.62 9.61 -12.68
CA MET A 175 10.85 10.51 -11.82
C MET A 175 10.37 9.78 -10.55
N PRO A 176 11.25 9.56 -9.54
CA PRO A 176 11.02 8.62 -8.43
C PRO A 176 9.73 8.85 -7.64
N ARG A 177 9.32 10.09 -7.48
CA ARG A 177 8.14 10.44 -6.68
C ARG A 177 7.09 11.23 -7.46
N ILE A 178 6.97 10.97 -8.76
CA ILE A 178 5.90 11.56 -9.55
C ILE A 178 4.52 11.10 -9.04
N GLY A 179 3.59 12.05 -8.88
CA GLY A 179 2.24 11.77 -8.36
C GLY A 179 1.33 11.05 -9.35
N THR A 180 0.36 10.30 -8.85
CA THR A 180 -0.51 9.39 -9.62
C THR A 180 -1.25 10.07 -10.77
N ARG A 181 -1.71 11.34 -10.64
CA ARG A 181 -2.38 12.07 -11.72
C ARG A 181 -1.48 12.25 -12.95
N LYS A 182 -0.21 12.57 -12.72
CA LYS A 182 0.78 12.72 -13.78
C LYS A 182 1.21 11.38 -14.35
N LEU A 183 1.36 10.35 -13.50
CA LEU A 183 1.59 8.96 -13.95
C LEU A 183 0.50 8.52 -14.92
N TYR A 184 -0.76 8.69 -14.55
CA TYR A 184 -1.88 8.33 -15.41
C TYR A 184 -1.83 9.04 -16.75
N TYR A 185 -1.57 10.36 -16.75
CA TYR A 185 -1.44 11.14 -17.98
C TYR A 185 -0.31 10.64 -18.89
N LEU A 186 0.86 10.34 -18.32
CA LEU A 186 2.02 9.89 -19.08
C LEU A 186 1.87 8.46 -19.62
N LEU A 187 1.21 7.59 -18.85
CA LEU A 187 1.09 6.17 -19.16
C LEU A 187 -0.19 5.81 -19.91
N SER A 188 -1.17 6.71 -20.05
CA SER A 188 -2.47 6.41 -20.67
C SER A 188 -2.34 5.78 -22.06
N LYS A 189 -1.51 6.35 -22.92
CA LYS A 189 -1.25 5.79 -24.27
C LYS A 189 -0.61 4.40 -24.23
N GLN A 190 0.29 4.15 -23.28
CA GLN A 190 0.95 2.85 -23.10
C GLN A 190 -0.03 1.81 -22.53
N PHE A 191 -0.96 2.22 -21.68
CA PHE A 191 -2.04 1.34 -21.21
C PHE A 191 -2.91 0.89 -22.36
N ASP A 192 -3.32 1.82 -23.23
CA ASP A 192 -4.14 1.51 -24.42
C ASP A 192 -3.38 0.58 -25.38
N GLN A 193 -2.10 0.84 -25.66
CA GLN A 193 -1.25 0.00 -26.51
C GLN A 193 -1.07 -1.43 -25.97
N GLN A 194 -1.06 -1.60 -24.66
CA GLN A 194 -0.93 -2.92 -24.01
C GLN A 194 -2.29 -3.58 -23.72
N GLY A 195 -3.40 -2.98 -24.15
CA GLY A 195 -4.74 -3.47 -23.97
C GLY A 195 -5.21 -3.44 -22.49
N VAL A 196 -4.59 -2.59 -21.66
CA VAL A 196 -4.92 -2.46 -20.24
C VAL A 196 -5.94 -1.35 -20.04
N LYS A 197 -7.15 -1.72 -19.65
CA LYS A 197 -8.22 -0.76 -19.32
C LYS A 197 -8.18 -0.39 -17.84
N ILE A 198 -7.58 0.74 -17.51
CA ILE A 198 -7.52 1.26 -16.14
C ILE A 198 -7.85 2.75 -16.12
N GLY A 199 -8.80 3.16 -15.30
CA GLY A 199 -9.12 4.57 -15.07
C GLY A 199 -8.21 5.19 -14.01
N ARG A 200 -8.22 6.53 -13.92
CA ARG A 200 -7.42 7.29 -12.97
C ARG A 200 -7.63 6.82 -11.52
N ASP A 201 -8.86 6.70 -11.08
CA ASP A 201 -9.18 6.38 -9.68
C ASP A 201 -8.86 4.90 -9.36
N ALA A 202 -9.09 4.00 -10.32
CA ALA A 202 -8.64 2.61 -10.22
C ALA A 202 -7.10 2.49 -10.13
N LEU A 203 -6.36 3.37 -10.81
CA LEU A 203 -4.89 3.46 -10.66
C LEU A 203 -4.50 3.92 -9.25
N PHE A 204 -5.22 4.92 -8.66
CA PHE A 204 -4.99 5.33 -7.29
C PHE A 204 -5.21 4.19 -6.30
N ASP A 205 -6.29 3.43 -6.44
CA ASP A 205 -6.61 2.31 -5.56
C ASP A 205 -5.60 1.17 -5.72
N TYR A 206 -5.18 0.88 -6.94
CA TYR A 206 -4.13 -0.09 -7.21
C TYR A 206 -2.80 0.31 -6.55
N LEU A 207 -2.32 1.54 -6.76
CA LEU A 207 -1.09 2.02 -6.17
C LEU A 207 -1.16 2.10 -4.63
N ARG A 208 -2.34 2.36 -4.06
CA ARG A 208 -2.57 2.31 -2.61
C ARG A 208 -2.40 0.89 -2.08
N ARG A 209 -3.02 -0.08 -2.73
CA ARG A 209 -2.93 -1.51 -2.39
C ARG A 209 -1.49 -2.02 -2.45
N GLU A 210 -0.76 -1.64 -3.49
CA GLU A 210 0.65 -1.99 -3.68
C GLU A 210 1.62 -1.17 -2.83
N LYS A 211 1.14 -0.26 -1.97
CA LYS A 211 1.95 0.67 -1.15
C LYS A 211 2.89 1.57 -1.99
N LEU A 212 2.49 1.85 -3.22
CA LEU A 212 3.22 2.67 -4.18
C LEU A 212 2.74 4.12 -4.23
N LEU A 213 1.80 4.56 -3.39
CA LEU A 213 1.41 5.98 -3.32
C LEU A 213 2.55 6.83 -2.75
N VAL A 214 2.79 7.97 -3.38
CA VAL A 214 3.74 8.96 -2.90
C VAL A 214 3.16 9.69 -1.70
N LYS A 215 3.79 9.56 -0.53
CA LYS A 215 3.41 10.30 0.69
C LYS A 215 3.99 11.72 0.64
N PRO A 216 3.25 12.76 1.08
CA PRO A 216 3.79 14.10 1.23
C PRO A 216 5.00 14.11 2.18
N MET A 217 6.03 14.87 1.82
CA MET A 217 7.13 15.17 2.75
C MET A 217 6.87 16.52 3.40
N LYS A 218 6.99 16.57 4.70
CA LYS A 218 6.93 17.83 5.47
C LYS A 218 8.37 18.22 5.78
N SER A 219 8.81 19.37 5.29
CA SER A 219 10.06 19.97 5.67
C SER A 219 9.89 21.48 5.60
N TYR A 220 10.14 22.17 6.69
CA TYR A 220 10.10 23.62 6.79
C TYR A 220 11.43 24.09 7.37
N THR A 221 12.14 24.92 6.65
CA THR A 221 13.33 25.60 7.16
C THR A 221 13.35 27.02 6.62
N LYS A 222 13.38 28.00 7.50
CA LYS A 222 13.49 29.42 7.14
C LYS A 222 14.93 29.73 6.77
N THR A 223 15.15 30.40 5.62
CA THR A 223 16.49 30.53 5.01
C THR A 223 16.92 31.96 4.67
N THR A 224 15.99 32.89 4.65
CA THR A 224 16.24 34.24 4.14
C THR A 224 16.53 35.22 5.25
N TYR A 225 17.65 35.94 5.14
CA TYR A 225 17.97 37.11 5.93
C TYR A 225 17.68 38.39 5.13
N SER A 226 16.53 39.00 5.37
CA SER A 226 16.04 40.21 4.63
C SER A 226 16.25 41.52 5.37
N LYS A 227 16.80 41.50 6.61
CA LYS A 227 17.09 42.70 7.41
C LYS A 227 18.55 43.14 7.19
N HIS A 228 18.82 43.78 6.07
CA HIS A 228 20.12 44.38 5.77
C HIS A 228 19.94 45.75 5.16
N TRP A 229 21.02 46.56 5.06
CA TRP A 229 21.05 47.96 4.64
C TRP A 229 21.05 48.15 3.12
N LEU A 230 21.33 47.12 2.31
CA LEU A 230 21.40 47.25 0.86
C LEU A 230 20.06 47.67 0.23
N HIS A 231 20.15 48.37 -0.92
CA HIS A 231 19.01 48.86 -1.68
C HIS A 231 18.05 47.69 -2.07
N LYS A 232 16.76 47.95 -1.93
CA LYS A 232 15.68 47.02 -2.24
C LYS A 232 14.81 47.58 -3.34
N TYR A 233 14.50 46.77 -4.32
CA TYR A 233 13.68 47.16 -5.47
C TYR A 233 12.20 46.91 -5.21
N GLU A 234 11.34 47.65 -5.91
CA GLU A 234 9.90 47.50 -5.81
C GLU A 234 9.38 46.18 -6.38
N ASN A 235 8.22 45.74 -5.95
CA ASN A 235 7.55 44.58 -6.44
C ASN A 235 6.75 44.90 -7.72
N LEU A 236 7.34 44.63 -8.86
CA LEU A 236 6.71 44.83 -10.18
C LEU A 236 5.74 43.73 -10.61
N LEU A 237 5.59 42.65 -9.80
CA LEU A 237 4.70 41.56 -10.16
C LEU A 237 3.26 41.72 -9.71
N LYS A 238 2.95 42.67 -8.85
CA LYS A 238 1.58 42.90 -8.35
C LYS A 238 0.54 43.13 -9.45
N GLU A 239 0.92 43.84 -10.50
CA GLU A 239 0.05 44.21 -11.61
C GLU A 239 0.50 43.58 -12.95
N CYS A 240 1.46 42.66 -12.90
CA CYS A 240 2.04 42.08 -14.09
C CYS A 240 1.29 40.79 -14.50
N GLU A 241 0.54 40.85 -15.61
CA GLU A 241 0.01 39.66 -16.24
C GLU A 241 1.09 38.93 -17.05
N LEU A 242 1.27 37.65 -16.76
CA LEU A 242 2.21 36.78 -17.48
C LEU A 242 1.57 36.29 -18.78
N ASN A 243 1.97 36.83 -19.90
CA ASN A 243 1.40 36.49 -21.22
C ASN A 243 2.38 35.81 -22.19
N ARG A 244 3.67 35.80 -21.89
CA ARG A 244 4.71 35.20 -22.76
C ARG A 244 5.87 34.60 -21.95
N PRO A 245 6.64 33.66 -22.52
CA PRO A 245 7.92 33.24 -21.98
C PRO A 245 8.92 34.41 -21.93
N GLU A 246 9.88 34.32 -21.02
CA GLU A 246 10.97 35.29 -20.85
C GLU A 246 10.49 36.72 -20.58
N GLN A 247 9.29 36.85 -19.98
CA GLN A 247 8.77 38.11 -19.48
C GLN A 247 9.22 38.38 -18.04
N VAL A 248 9.19 37.31 -17.21
CA VAL A 248 9.61 37.36 -15.82
C VAL A 248 10.43 36.12 -15.49
N TYR A 249 11.62 36.32 -14.99
CA TYR A 249 12.38 35.27 -14.29
C TYR A 249 12.19 35.40 -12.80
N VAL A 250 11.95 34.27 -12.12
CA VAL A 250 11.93 34.18 -10.66
C VAL A 250 13.14 33.40 -10.18
N SER A 251 13.79 33.91 -9.15
CA SER A 251 14.98 33.29 -8.58
C SER A 251 14.81 33.01 -7.09
N ASP A 252 15.40 31.92 -6.66
CA ASP A 252 15.43 31.52 -5.26
C ASP A 252 16.64 30.63 -4.98
N ILE A 253 17.09 30.65 -3.73
CA ILE A 253 18.20 29.84 -3.25
C ILE A 253 17.64 28.78 -2.31
N THR A 254 18.07 27.56 -2.52
CA THR A 254 17.68 26.47 -1.62
C THR A 254 18.89 25.63 -1.24
N TYR A 255 18.87 25.03 -0.06
CA TYR A 255 19.94 24.14 0.32
C TYR A 255 19.56 22.67 0.15
N ILE A 256 20.57 21.89 -0.20
CA ILE A 256 20.50 20.44 -0.38
C ILE A 256 21.59 19.82 0.47
N LYS A 257 21.21 18.89 1.33
CA LYS A 257 22.17 18.14 2.15
C LYS A 257 22.62 16.90 1.42
N SER A 258 23.94 16.77 1.20
CA SER A 258 24.56 15.48 0.91
C SER A 258 24.92 14.78 2.23
N HIS A 259 25.47 13.57 2.15
CA HIS A 259 25.98 12.91 3.37
C HIS A 259 27.21 13.63 3.97
N GLN A 260 27.95 14.37 3.15
CA GLN A 260 29.19 15.04 3.59
C GLN A 260 28.95 16.45 4.11
N LYS A 261 28.14 17.25 3.38
CA LYS A 261 27.91 18.67 3.70
C LYS A 261 26.61 19.21 3.14
N THR A 262 26.34 20.46 3.49
CA THR A 262 25.25 21.24 2.89
C THR A 262 25.75 21.96 1.65
N HIS A 263 24.98 21.90 0.57
CA HIS A 263 25.21 22.60 -0.69
C HIS A 263 24.08 23.60 -0.91
N TYR A 264 24.35 24.63 -1.68
CA TYR A 264 23.40 25.67 -2.05
C TYR A 264 23.08 25.55 -3.53
N LEU A 265 21.78 25.56 -3.85
CA LEU A 265 21.28 25.53 -5.23
C LEU A 265 20.60 26.85 -5.53
N SER A 266 21.17 27.63 -6.44
CA SER A 266 20.56 28.81 -7.00
C SER A 266 19.82 28.44 -8.28
N LEU A 267 18.54 28.80 -8.39
CA LEU A 267 17.71 28.53 -9.55
C LEU A 267 17.19 29.84 -10.15
N VAL A 268 17.17 29.93 -11.47
CA VAL A 268 16.48 30.96 -12.25
C VAL A 268 15.45 30.30 -13.15
N THR A 269 14.21 30.65 -12.99
CA THR A 269 13.06 29.98 -13.62
C THR A 269 12.19 30.98 -14.35
N ASP A 270 11.79 30.68 -15.57
CA ASP A 270 10.79 31.44 -16.30
C ASP A 270 9.41 31.31 -15.66
N ALA A 271 8.83 32.43 -15.28
CA ALA A 271 7.55 32.45 -14.53
C ALA A 271 6.36 31.99 -15.39
N TYR A 272 6.38 32.19 -16.70
CA TYR A 272 5.31 31.79 -17.61
C TYR A 272 5.33 30.28 -17.85
N SER A 273 6.45 29.79 -18.39
CA SER A 273 6.57 28.38 -18.81
C SER A 273 6.95 27.40 -17.70
N ARG A 274 7.39 27.90 -16.55
CA ARG A 274 7.95 27.13 -15.43
C ARG A 274 9.29 26.44 -15.77
N LYS A 275 9.93 26.82 -16.89
CA LYS A 275 11.21 26.26 -17.33
C LYS A 275 12.34 26.79 -16.45
N ILE A 276 13.19 25.89 -15.98
CA ILE A 276 14.45 26.27 -15.32
C ILE A 276 15.40 26.73 -16.42
N MET A 277 15.75 27.99 -16.41
CA MET A 277 16.59 28.66 -17.41
C MET A 277 18.06 28.65 -17.03
N GLY A 278 18.35 28.70 -15.73
CA GLY A 278 19.71 28.64 -15.22
C GLY A 278 19.76 28.11 -13.80
N TYR A 279 20.87 27.50 -13.45
CA TYR A 279 21.11 26.99 -12.10
C TYR A 279 22.60 26.93 -11.77
N LYS A 280 22.91 26.96 -10.48
CA LYS A 280 24.26 26.72 -9.95
C LYS A 280 24.18 25.99 -8.63
N LEU A 281 24.92 24.87 -8.53
CA LEU A 281 25.19 24.19 -7.27
C LEU A 281 26.52 24.69 -6.74
N SER A 282 26.57 25.06 -5.46
CA SER A 282 27.76 25.61 -4.82
C SER A 282 27.88 25.13 -3.38
N ASP A 283 29.06 25.26 -2.83
CA ASP A 283 29.36 24.92 -1.43
C ASP A 283 29.16 26.10 -0.47
N ASP A 284 29.05 27.29 -1.00
CA ASP A 284 28.81 28.53 -0.27
C ASP A 284 27.66 29.34 -0.90
N ILE A 285 27.19 30.33 -0.17
CA ILE A 285 26.09 31.22 -0.54
C ILE A 285 26.60 32.57 -1.04
N SER A 286 27.61 32.56 -1.90
CA SER A 286 28.20 33.78 -2.46
C SER A 286 27.37 34.37 -3.60
N SER A 287 27.47 35.68 -3.80
CA SER A 287 26.81 36.38 -4.89
C SER A 287 27.34 35.96 -6.26
N GLU A 288 28.61 35.58 -6.35
CA GLU A 288 29.31 35.10 -7.53
C GLU A 288 28.66 33.82 -8.09
N ASN A 289 28.28 32.90 -7.19
CA ASN A 289 27.62 31.67 -7.55
C ASN A 289 26.20 31.92 -8.12
N MET A 290 25.48 32.88 -7.58
CA MET A 290 24.17 33.28 -8.10
C MET A 290 24.27 33.98 -9.45
N VAL A 291 25.30 34.79 -9.64
CA VAL A 291 25.62 35.40 -10.94
C VAL A 291 25.86 34.30 -11.99
N GLN A 292 26.48 33.18 -11.66
CA GLN A 292 26.66 32.07 -12.63
C GLN A 292 25.31 31.46 -13.06
N ALA A 293 24.37 31.27 -12.13
CA ALA A 293 23.02 30.82 -12.46
C ALA A 293 22.27 31.83 -13.37
N LEU A 294 22.40 33.13 -13.06
CA LEU A 294 21.82 34.19 -13.88
C LEU A 294 22.45 34.25 -15.26
N LYS A 295 23.78 34.18 -15.40
CA LYS A 295 24.47 34.15 -16.69
C LYS A 295 24.00 32.98 -17.54
N MET A 296 23.89 31.77 -16.99
CA MET A 296 23.33 30.60 -17.70
C MET A 296 21.91 30.88 -18.18
N ALA A 297 21.06 31.53 -17.37
CA ALA A 297 19.69 31.87 -17.76
C ALA A 297 19.65 32.91 -18.90
N VAL A 298 20.58 33.87 -18.89
CA VAL A 298 20.72 34.88 -19.96
C VAL A 298 21.23 34.24 -21.23
N GLU A 299 22.21 33.35 -21.19
CA GLU A 299 22.72 32.58 -22.34
C GLU A 299 21.64 31.72 -23.00
N ASN A 300 20.74 31.14 -22.18
CA ASN A 300 19.60 30.35 -22.66
C ASN A 300 18.41 31.20 -23.15
N ARG A 301 18.45 32.53 -22.97
CA ARG A 301 17.40 33.45 -23.37
C ARG A 301 17.38 33.62 -24.88
N LYS A 302 16.18 33.55 -25.45
CA LYS A 302 15.96 33.70 -26.92
C LYS A 302 15.30 35.02 -27.27
N SER A 303 14.53 35.62 -26.36
CA SER A 303 13.80 36.85 -26.58
C SER A 303 14.64 38.10 -26.25
N THR A 304 14.53 39.13 -27.06
CA THR A 304 15.10 40.48 -26.81
C THR A 304 14.12 41.41 -26.12
N LEU A 305 12.88 40.98 -25.93
CA LEU A 305 11.84 41.80 -25.27
C LEU A 305 12.17 42.08 -23.81
N PRO A 306 11.58 43.15 -23.16
CA PRO A 306 11.83 43.47 -21.78
C PRO A 306 11.67 42.23 -20.85
N LEU A 307 12.59 42.09 -19.90
CA LEU A 307 12.62 40.99 -18.93
C LEU A 307 12.70 41.58 -17.52
N ILE A 308 11.84 41.10 -16.63
CA ILE A 308 11.88 41.38 -15.19
C ILE A 308 12.52 40.20 -14.49
N HIS A 309 13.46 40.49 -13.59
CA HIS A 309 14.02 39.48 -12.69
C HIS A 309 13.48 39.70 -11.28
N HIS A 310 12.73 38.74 -10.78
CA HIS A 310 12.10 38.80 -9.44
C HIS A 310 12.76 37.82 -8.47
N SER A 311 13.07 38.32 -7.27
CA SER A 311 13.65 37.53 -6.18
C SER A 311 13.12 37.95 -4.81
N ASP A 312 13.49 37.23 -3.77
CA ASP A 312 13.36 37.71 -2.41
C ASP A 312 14.37 38.84 -2.14
N ARG A 313 14.29 39.41 -0.93
CA ARG A 313 15.23 40.46 -0.48
C ARG A 313 16.49 39.87 0.14
N GLY A 314 17.00 38.76 -0.40
CA GLY A 314 18.25 38.17 0.04
C GLY A 314 19.44 39.07 -0.27
N LEU A 315 20.42 39.11 0.63
CA LEU A 315 21.61 39.97 0.53
C LEU A 315 22.35 39.80 -0.79
N GLN A 316 22.35 38.59 -1.29
CA GLN A 316 23.04 38.19 -2.52
C GLN A 316 22.40 38.81 -3.76
N TYR A 317 21.09 38.89 -3.83
CA TYR A 317 20.36 39.54 -4.93
C TYR A 317 20.48 41.07 -4.90
N CYS A 318 20.70 41.62 -3.71
CA CYS A 318 20.93 43.07 -3.53
C CYS A 318 22.41 43.43 -3.75
N SER A 319 23.31 42.50 -3.95
CA SER A 319 24.75 42.73 -4.14
C SER A 319 25.04 43.52 -5.42
N LYS A 320 26.08 44.39 -5.38
CA LYS A 320 26.51 45.18 -6.52
C LYS A 320 26.82 44.32 -7.74
N ILE A 321 27.55 43.20 -7.55
CA ILE A 321 27.92 42.28 -8.65
C ILE A 321 26.69 41.70 -9.35
N TYR A 322 25.66 41.33 -8.59
CA TYR A 322 24.43 40.75 -9.15
C TYR A 322 23.64 41.81 -9.94
N GLN A 323 23.52 43.02 -9.39
CA GLN A 323 22.80 44.11 -10.02
C GLN A 323 23.49 44.66 -11.27
N GLU A 324 24.83 44.67 -11.31
CA GLU A 324 25.60 45.02 -12.50
C GLU A 324 25.34 44.06 -13.66
N VAL A 325 25.20 42.75 -13.36
CA VAL A 325 24.87 41.75 -14.41
C VAL A 325 23.44 41.95 -14.93
N LEU A 326 22.47 42.27 -14.07
CA LEU A 326 21.12 42.59 -14.50
C LEU A 326 21.10 43.81 -15.42
N ALA A 327 21.75 44.91 -14.96
CA ALA A 327 21.81 46.16 -15.73
C ALA A 327 22.51 45.99 -17.10
N LYS A 328 23.65 45.27 -17.11
CA LYS A 328 24.39 44.97 -18.35
C LYS A 328 23.55 44.20 -19.39
N ASN A 329 22.59 43.40 -18.95
CA ASN A 329 21.73 42.62 -19.83
C ASN A 329 20.33 43.24 -20.03
N GLY A 330 20.10 44.49 -19.59
CA GLY A 330 18.81 45.17 -19.75
C GLY A 330 17.67 44.50 -18.98
N ILE A 331 17.96 43.88 -17.86
CA ILE A 331 16.98 43.15 -17.05
C ILE A 331 16.56 44.01 -15.88
N THR A 332 15.26 44.26 -15.70
CA THR A 332 14.70 45.07 -14.66
C THR A 332 14.59 44.30 -13.34
N PRO A 333 15.26 44.71 -12.25
CA PRO A 333 15.13 44.04 -10.97
C PRO A 333 13.77 44.30 -10.32
N SER A 334 13.25 43.30 -9.63
CA SER A 334 12.02 43.34 -8.83
C SER A 334 12.19 42.46 -7.61
N MET A 335 11.64 42.84 -6.46
CA MET A 335 11.79 42.11 -5.21
C MET A 335 10.46 41.99 -4.47
N THR A 336 10.32 40.97 -3.62
CA THR A 336 9.16 40.81 -2.74
C THR A 336 9.01 42.01 -1.77
N ASP A 337 7.80 42.30 -1.30
CA ASP A 337 7.56 43.45 -0.39
C ASP A 337 7.99 43.23 1.06
N GLY A 338 8.66 42.15 1.36
CA GLY A 338 9.16 41.85 2.71
C GLY A 338 8.90 40.43 3.17
N TYR A 339 8.04 40.24 4.17
CA TYR A 339 7.87 38.94 4.82
C TYR A 339 6.88 38.00 4.13
N ASP A 340 6.23 38.40 3.05
CA ASP A 340 5.26 37.60 2.36
C ASP A 340 5.93 36.56 1.46
N CYS A 341 6.06 35.33 1.97
CA CYS A 341 6.61 34.21 1.25
C CYS A 341 5.77 33.81 0.02
N TYR A 342 4.49 34.22 -0.05
CA TYR A 342 3.65 33.89 -1.20
C TYR A 342 4.07 34.63 -2.47
N GLN A 343 4.78 35.72 -2.35
CA GLN A 343 5.25 36.54 -3.49
C GLN A 343 6.36 35.83 -4.30
N ASN A 344 7.07 34.85 -3.71
CA ASN A 344 8.03 33.97 -4.43
C ASN A 344 7.62 32.49 -4.45
N ALA A 345 6.32 32.21 -4.24
CA ALA A 345 5.79 30.86 -4.13
C ALA A 345 6.09 29.97 -5.35
N LEU A 346 6.28 30.56 -6.53
CA LEU A 346 6.63 29.82 -7.72
C LEU A 346 8.03 29.21 -7.63
N ALA A 347 9.01 30.02 -7.28
CA ALA A 347 10.40 29.55 -7.17
C ALA A 347 10.52 28.52 -6.03
N GLU A 348 9.90 28.77 -4.87
CA GLU A 348 9.83 27.81 -3.77
C GLU A 348 9.21 26.47 -4.19
N ARG A 349 8.13 26.52 -4.97
CA ARG A 349 7.49 25.30 -5.48
C ARG A 349 8.41 24.50 -6.39
N ILE A 350 9.17 25.12 -7.25
CA ILE A 350 10.11 24.44 -8.16
C ILE A 350 11.24 23.82 -7.35
N ASN A 351 11.79 24.53 -6.37
CA ASN A 351 12.75 23.99 -5.42
C ASN A 351 12.19 22.75 -4.70
N GLY A 352 10.95 22.83 -4.23
CA GLY A 352 10.26 21.71 -3.59
C GLY A 352 10.06 20.49 -4.53
N ILE A 353 9.82 20.73 -5.81
CA ILE A 353 9.70 19.66 -6.81
C ILE A 353 11.04 18.97 -7.00
N LEU A 354 12.13 19.71 -7.23
CA LEU A 354 13.45 19.11 -7.41
C LEU A 354 13.87 18.30 -6.18
N LYS A 355 13.73 18.85 -4.99
CA LYS A 355 14.06 18.16 -3.75
C LYS A 355 13.21 16.90 -3.53
N ASN A 356 11.90 17.03 -3.61
CA ASN A 356 10.98 16.01 -3.13
C ASN A 356 10.57 14.98 -4.20
N GLU A 357 10.44 15.37 -5.47
CA GLU A 357 10.06 14.45 -6.53
C GLU A 357 11.28 13.71 -7.11
N PHE A 358 12.44 14.37 -7.23
CA PHE A 358 13.65 13.78 -7.79
C PHE A 358 14.65 13.25 -6.75
N LEU A 359 14.37 13.44 -5.46
CA LEU A 359 15.18 12.93 -4.33
C LEU A 359 16.64 13.38 -4.36
N ILE A 360 16.93 14.58 -4.84
CA ILE A 360 18.30 15.08 -5.02
C ILE A 360 19.10 15.23 -3.71
N TYR A 361 18.44 15.14 -2.54
CA TYR A 361 19.10 15.19 -1.23
C TYR A 361 19.72 13.86 -0.78
N LYS A 362 19.56 12.77 -1.55
CA LYS A 362 20.08 11.44 -1.21
C LYS A 362 21.39 11.14 -1.93
N CYS A 363 22.36 12.05 -1.86
CA CYS A 363 23.64 11.89 -2.54
C CYS A 363 24.77 11.71 -1.51
N LYS A 364 25.80 10.97 -1.91
CA LYS A 364 26.99 10.78 -1.07
C LYS A 364 27.83 12.06 -1.03
N ASP A 365 28.09 12.66 -2.18
CA ASP A 365 29.01 13.75 -2.38
C ASP A 365 28.45 14.79 -3.36
N GLY A 366 29.14 15.94 -3.48
CA GLY A 366 28.74 17.06 -4.35
C GLY A 366 28.81 16.73 -5.84
N GLN A 367 29.77 15.93 -6.29
CA GLN A 367 29.89 15.57 -7.71
C GLN A 367 28.72 14.70 -8.18
N THR A 368 28.35 13.70 -7.36
CA THR A 368 27.16 12.86 -7.62
C THR A 368 25.89 13.70 -7.57
N LEU A 369 25.81 14.66 -6.63
CA LEU A 369 24.70 15.60 -6.54
C LEU A 369 24.56 16.46 -7.79
N GLU A 370 25.67 16.99 -8.31
CA GLU A 370 25.67 17.83 -9.53
C GLU A 370 25.18 17.06 -10.77
N LYS A 371 25.66 15.82 -10.95
CA LYS A 371 25.22 14.95 -12.05
C LYS A 371 23.70 14.65 -11.95
N LEU A 372 23.25 14.28 -10.74
CA LEU A 372 21.85 14.00 -10.48
C LEU A 372 20.98 15.24 -10.72
N LEU A 373 21.43 16.41 -10.27
CA LEU A 373 20.74 17.69 -10.45
C LEU A 373 20.58 18.04 -11.94
N LYS A 374 21.65 17.90 -12.72
CA LYS A 374 21.60 18.12 -14.17
C LYS A 374 20.50 17.24 -14.81
N THR A 375 20.54 15.94 -14.57
CA THR A 375 19.55 14.99 -15.09
C THR A 375 18.14 15.31 -14.61
N ALA A 376 17.99 15.69 -13.34
CA ALA A 376 16.70 16.08 -12.76
C ALA A 376 16.10 17.32 -13.44
N ILE A 377 16.93 18.35 -13.69
CA ILE A 377 16.51 19.58 -14.37
C ILE A 377 16.15 19.30 -15.83
N GLU A 378 16.93 18.49 -16.55
CA GLU A 378 16.61 18.06 -17.91
C GLU A 378 15.27 17.31 -17.97
N THR A 379 15.07 16.35 -17.06
CA THR A 379 13.81 15.60 -16.95
C THR A 379 12.65 16.50 -16.55
N TYR A 380 12.87 17.44 -15.63
CA TYR A 380 11.88 18.42 -15.22
C TYR A 380 11.43 19.29 -16.39
N ASN A 381 12.37 19.85 -17.15
CA ASN A 381 12.07 20.72 -18.29
C ASN A 381 11.40 19.99 -19.46
N ASN A 382 11.86 18.77 -19.79
CA ASN A 382 11.49 18.08 -21.02
C ASN A 382 10.41 17.00 -20.86
N LYS A 383 10.33 16.32 -19.71
CA LYS A 383 9.49 15.14 -19.54
C LYS A 383 8.39 15.30 -18.50
N ARG A 384 8.60 16.16 -17.48
CA ARG A 384 7.66 16.27 -16.36
C ARG A 384 6.45 17.16 -16.70
N PRO A 385 5.20 16.62 -16.68
CA PRO A 385 4.01 17.42 -16.92
C PRO A 385 3.65 18.31 -15.73
N HIS A 386 3.11 19.49 -15.98
CA HIS A 386 2.62 20.41 -14.99
C HIS A 386 1.11 20.60 -15.04
N LEU A 387 0.43 20.51 -13.91
CA LEU A 387 -1.02 20.76 -13.81
C LEU A 387 -1.39 22.17 -14.27
N SER A 388 -0.63 23.17 -13.82
CA SER A 388 -0.83 24.58 -14.20
C SER A 388 -0.58 24.86 -15.69
N LEU A 389 0.13 23.98 -16.38
CA LEU A 389 0.38 24.04 -17.83
C LEU A 389 -0.49 23.05 -18.62
N LYS A 390 -1.67 22.70 -18.10
CA LYS A 390 -2.58 21.75 -18.74
C LYS A 390 -1.89 20.42 -19.08
N MET A 391 -1.08 19.91 -18.17
CA MET A 391 -0.27 18.68 -18.31
C MET A 391 0.82 18.76 -19.42
N LYS A 392 1.18 19.93 -19.89
CA LYS A 392 2.34 20.09 -20.79
C LYS A 392 3.63 20.23 -19.98
N THR A 393 4.77 20.00 -20.64
CA THR A 393 6.10 20.19 -20.06
C THR A 393 6.51 21.67 -20.13
N PRO A 394 7.40 22.12 -19.23
CA PRO A 394 7.94 23.47 -19.27
C PRO A 394 8.55 23.85 -20.63
N ASN A 395 9.36 22.98 -21.19
CA ASN A 395 10.04 23.25 -22.46
C ASN A 395 9.04 23.39 -23.63
N PHE A 396 8.02 22.49 -23.68
CA PHE A 396 6.97 22.58 -24.70
C PHE A 396 6.24 23.94 -24.68
N ILE A 397 5.87 24.43 -23.46
CA ILE A 397 5.19 25.73 -23.32
C ILE A 397 6.14 26.88 -23.64
N HIS A 398 7.41 26.77 -23.24
CA HIS A 398 8.41 27.80 -23.50
C HIS A 398 8.66 27.99 -24.98
N GLU A 399 8.83 26.91 -25.75
CA GLU A 399 9.11 26.96 -27.17
C GLU A 399 7.90 27.35 -28.01
N LYS A 400 6.71 26.80 -27.69
CA LYS A 400 5.49 27.07 -28.47
C LYS A 400 5.08 28.55 -28.43
N ASN A 401 5.29 29.24 -27.31
CA ASN A 401 4.79 30.59 -27.11
C ASN A 401 5.91 31.66 -27.18
N GLN A 402 7.04 31.32 -27.75
CA GLN A 402 8.09 32.31 -28.07
C GLN A 402 7.56 33.35 -29.06
N PRO A 403 7.86 34.64 -28.89
CA PRO A 403 7.33 35.71 -29.75
C PRO A 403 7.63 35.59 -31.22
N GLY A 404 8.58 34.76 -31.64
CA GLY A 404 8.90 34.49 -33.06
C GLY A 404 8.14 33.30 -33.67
N ASN A 405 7.40 32.50 -32.87
CA ASN A 405 6.70 31.30 -33.37
C ASN A 405 5.18 31.50 -33.48
N LEU A 406 4.67 32.71 -33.30
CA LEU A 406 3.23 33.03 -33.36
C LEU A 406 2.72 33.33 -34.78
N THR A 407 3.56 33.14 -35.83
CA THR A 407 3.16 33.30 -37.23
C THR A 407 3.11 31.90 -37.87
N GLY A 408 1.96 31.22 -37.70
CA GLY A 408 1.63 29.98 -38.35
C GLY A 408 0.20 29.58 -38.04
#